data_36e27f7dc1af278433110e1917f862fa
#
_entry.id   36e27f7dc1af278433110e1917f862fa
#
_cell.length_a   1.000
_cell.length_b   1.000
_cell.length_c   1.000
_cell.angle_alpha   90.00
_cell.angle_beta   90.00
_cell.angle_gamma   90.00
#
_symmetry.space_group_name_H-M   'P 1'
#
loop_
_entity.id
_entity.type
_entity.pdbx_description
1 polymer ?
#
loop_
_entity_poly.entity_id
_entity_poly.type
_entity_poly.pdbx_seq_one_letter_code
_entity_poly.pdbx_strand_id
1 'polypeptide(L)'
;MASANKLTLFIVIFMLAGILSGAAIHEYASADAIKAWSDNITLLTDIFLRLIKMVIAPLVFSTLTVGIMKLGETSTIGRVGGKAMVWFISSSVLSILVGLFIVTLEHPGSGLNLTIPTEAVDTGLAVGGMTLKAFLSHTIPTSIAGAMSNNEILQIVVFSMFFGIGGASLGQKFNAPLVAALDVVSHIMLKVTGYVMYVAPLAIFAAISSVIATQGLGILLNYASFIGGYYVAILLTCMVLLAVGYMVLKKEVFRLVSMLKDPVLVAFTTSSSEAAYPKTLEQLERFGCSRNIASFVLPIGYSFNLVGSMVYCSFASMFIAQAYNIHLSFSEVTVLMLTLMLASKEIAGVPRSSLVVLAATIPSFNIPVAGILLLMGIDHFLDMGRSATNVLGNGIATAMLSQTE
;
A
#
# COMPACT_ATOMS: atom_id res chain seq x y z
N MET A 1 -12.47 11.21 -20.77
CA MET A 1 -11.08 10.93 -21.21
C MET A 1 -10.18 12.17 -21.19
N ALA A 2 -10.57 13.32 -21.70
CA ALA A 2 -9.72 14.53 -21.71
C ALA A 2 -9.31 15.07 -20.30
N SER A 3 -10.13 14.87 -19.27
CA SER A 3 -9.84 15.34 -17.90
C SER A 3 -8.81 14.46 -17.17
N ALA A 4 -8.82 13.16 -17.36
CA ALA A 4 -7.88 12.23 -16.72
C ALA A 4 -6.44 12.46 -17.25
N ASN A 5 -6.27 12.61 -18.57
CA ASN A 5 -4.96 12.89 -19.17
C ASN A 5 -4.37 14.22 -18.68
N LYS A 6 -5.21 15.22 -18.37
CA LYS A 6 -4.75 16.51 -17.81
C LYS A 6 -4.23 16.34 -16.39
N LEU A 7 -4.94 15.59 -15.53
CA LEU A 7 -4.51 15.36 -14.15
C LEU A 7 -3.16 14.62 -14.10
N THR A 8 -3.02 13.56 -14.89
CA THR A 8 -1.73 12.83 -15.01
C THR A 8 -0.59 13.73 -15.47
N LEU A 9 -0.85 14.59 -16.47
CA LEU A 9 0.15 15.57 -16.93
C LEU A 9 0.54 16.54 -15.82
N PHE A 10 -0.42 17.10 -15.07
CA PHE A 10 -0.14 17.99 -13.93
C PHE A 10 0.66 17.27 -12.84
N ILE A 11 0.33 16.01 -12.52
CA ILE A 11 1.09 15.20 -11.56
C ILE A 11 2.57 15.09 -11.98
N VAL A 12 2.84 14.75 -13.24
CA VAL A 12 4.22 14.63 -13.75
C VAL A 12 4.94 15.98 -13.74
N ILE A 13 4.28 17.06 -14.17
CA ILE A 13 4.88 18.40 -14.16
C ILE A 13 5.23 18.82 -12.72
N PHE A 14 4.32 18.64 -11.77
CA PHE A 14 4.55 19.03 -10.38
C PHE A 14 5.57 18.11 -9.68
N MET A 15 5.65 16.83 -10.05
CA MET A 15 6.72 15.94 -9.61
C MET A 15 8.10 16.44 -10.08
N LEU A 16 8.26 16.77 -11.37
CA LEU A 16 9.50 17.31 -11.91
C LEU A 16 9.86 18.66 -11.27
N ALA A 17 8.88 19.55 -11.10
CA ALA A 17 9.06 20.81 -10.39
C ALA A 17 9.52 20.58 -8.93
N GLY A 18 8.97 19.57 -8.25
CA GLY A 18 9.37 19.17 -6.90
C GLY A 18 10.83 18.73 -6.83
N ILE A 19 11.27 17.90 -7.80
CA ILE A 19 12.67 17.48 -7.89
C ILE A 19 13.59 18.68 -8.08
N LEU A 20 13.28 19.54 -9.04
CA LEU A 20 14.12 20.71 -9.36
C LEU A 20 14.19 21.70 -8.20
N SER A 21 13.05 22.02 -7.58
CA SER A 21 13.01 22.94 -6.43
C SER A 21 13.72 22.36 -5.21
N GLY A 22 13.50 21.08 -4.91
CA GLY A 22 14.17 20.38 -3.81
C GLY A 22 15.67 20.35 -4.00
N ALA A 23 16.16 20.04 -5.21
CA ALA A 23 17.58 20.04 -5.53
C ALA A 23 18.20 21.45 -5.40
N ALA A 24 17.54 22.47 -5.91
CA ALA A 24 18.00 23.85 -5.78
C ALA A 24 18.08 24.29 -4.30
N ILE A 25 17.07 23.95 -3.50
CA ILE A 25 17.06 24.28 -2.06
C ILE A 25 18.18 23.54 -1.34
N HIS A 26 18.40 22.25 -1.65
CA HIS A 26 19.48 21.46 -1.07
C HIS A 26 20.85 22.07 -1.33
N GLU A 27 21.09 22.57 -2.55
CA GLU A 27 22.39 23.09 -2.99
C GLU A 27 22.66 24.50 -2.47
N TYR A 28 21.64 25.37 -2.45
CA TYR A 28 21.84 26.81 -2.22
C TYR A 28 21.33 27.34 -0.88
N ALA A 29 20.54 26.57 -0.12
CA ALA A 29 19.96 27.04 1.13
C ALA A 29 20.79 26.57 2.35
N SER A 30 20.72 27.34 3.44
CA SER A 30 21.28 26.93 4.74
C SER A 30 20.47 25.77 5.34
N ALA A 31 21.08 25.00 6.26
CA ALA A 31 20.41 23.88 6.95
C ALA A 31 19.10 24.31 7.62
N ASP A 32 19.08 25.50 8.26
CA ASP A 32 17.87 26.04 8.89
C ASP A 32 16.79 26.38 7.86
N ALA A 33 17.18 26.91 6.70
CA ALA A 33 16.24 27.22 5.62
C ALA A 33 15.69 25.93 4.97
N ILE A 34 16.50 24.90 4.81
CA ILE A 34 16.06 23.56 4.32
C ILE A 34 15.03 22.98 5.29
N LYS A 35 15.32 23.01 6.60
CA LYS A 35 14.39 22.53 7.62
C LYS A 35 13.08 23.31 7.60
N ALA A 36 13.14 24.64 7.60
CA ALA A 36 11.97 25.50 7.55
C ALA A 36 11.15 25.27 6.27
N TRP A 37 11.79 25.08 5.11
CA TRP A 37 11.12 24.70 3.87
C TRP A 37 10.39 23.37 4.01
N SER A 38 11.10 22.32 4.48
CA SER A 38 10.54 20.99 4.64
C SER A 38 9.33 20.99 5.58
N ASP A 39 9.45 21.62 6.76
CA ASP A 39 8.39 21.68 7.76
C ASP A 39 7.13 22.40 7.24
N ASN A 40 7.29 23.45 6.44
CA ASN A 40 6.17 24.20 5.88
C ASN A 40 5.55 23.53 4.65
N ILE A 41 6.37 23.00 3.72
CA ILE A 41 5.86 22.47 2.46
C ILE A 41 5.14 21.13 2.65
N THR A 42 5.57 20.30 3.60
CA THR A 42 4.93 19.02 3.93
C THR A 42 3.50 19.18 4.42
N LEU A 43 3.12 20.35 4.93
CA LEU A 43 1.75 20.68 5.29
C LEU A 43 0.76 20.42 4.12
N LEU A 44 1.17 20.70 2.88
CA LEU A 44 0.34 20.44 1.69
C LEU A 44 0.11 18.92 1.49
N THR A 45 1.14 18.12 1.73
CA THR A 45 1.04 16.66 1.67
C THR A 45 0.12 16.14 2.78
N ASP A 46 0.29 16.64 3.99
CA ASP A 46 -0.52 16.24 5.15
C ASP A 46 -2.00 16.60 4.97
N ILE A 47 -2.29 17.78 4.43
CA ILE A 47 -3.67 18.20 4.11
C ILE A 47 -4.27 17.23 3.09
N PHE A 48 -3.55 16.93 2.00
CA PHE A 48 -4.03 16.01 0.98
C PHE A 48 -4.29 14.61 1.56
N LEU A 49 -3.36 14.07 2.36
CA LEU A 49 -3.53 12.74 2.98
C LEU A 49 -4.70 12.74 3.98
N ARG A 50 -4.91 13.82 4.72
CA ARG A 50 -6.09 13.96 5.61
C ARG A 50 -7.40 14.00 4.81
N LEU A 51 -7.43 14.73 3.69
CA LEU A 51 -8.60 14.77 2.80
C LEU A 51 -8.91 13.40 2.19
N ILE A 52 -7.89 12.63 1.80
CA ILE A 52 -8.08 11.25 1.30
C ILE A 52 -8.58 10.35 2.42
N LYS A 53 -7.94 10.36 3.60
CA LYS A 53 -8.36 9.53 4.76
C LYS A 53 -9.81 9.79 5.17
N MET A 54 -10.26 11.04 5.12
CA MET A 54 -11.65 11.42 5.39
C MET A 54 -12.66 10.67 4.51
N VAL A 55 -12.28 10.35 3.27
CA VAL A 55 -13.17 9.71 2.29
C VAL A 55 -13.13 8.18 2.41
N ILE A 56 -11.98 7.60 2.75
CA ILE A 56 -11.75 6.15 2.64
C ILE A 56 -12.70 5.36 3.56
N ALA A 57 -12.78 5.71 4.83
CA ALA A 57 -13.58 4.97 5.81
C ALA A 57 -15.07 4.85 5.40
N PRO A 58 -15.80 5.94 5.10
CA PRO A 58 -17.19 5.86 4.66
C PRO A 58 -17.34 5.20 3.28
N LEU A 59 -16.37 5.36 2.37
CA LEU A 59 -16.39 4.74 1.06
C LEU A 59 -16.24 3.22 1.17
N VAL A 60 -15.25 2.72 1.92
CA VAL A 60 -15.04 1.29 2.13
C VAL A 60 -16.25 0.66 2.78
N PHE A 61 -16.76 1.26 3.85
CA PHE A 61 -17.94 0.76 4.54
C PHE A 61 -19.15 0.65 3.60
N SER A 62 -19.47 1.74 2.89
CA SER A 62 -20.66 1.76 2.03
C SER A 62 -20.52 0.82 0.82
N THR A 63 -19.38 0.83 0.12
CA THR A 63 -19.18 0.00 -1.08
C THR A 63 -19.14 -1.48 -0.73
N LEU A 64 -18.40 -1.86 0.32
CA LEU A 64 -18.26 -3.26 0.73
C LEU A 64 -19.59 -3.82 1.25
N THR A 65 -20.31 -3.07 2.10
CA THR A 65 -21.62 -3.47 2.60
C THR A 65 -22.61 -3.68 1.45
N VAL A 66 -22.70 -2.73 0.53
CA VAL A 66 -23.54 -2.84 -0.68
C VAL A 66 -23.15 -4.04 -1.53
N GLY A 67 -21.84 -4.24 -1.73
CA GLY A 67 -21.32 -5.39 -2.48
C GLY A 67 -21.79 -6.71 -1.88
N ILE A 68 -21.66 -6.88 -0.57
CA ILE A 68 -22.07 -8.10 0.16
C ILE A 68 -23.60 -8.30 0.11
N MET A 69 -24.37 -7.24 0.40
CA MET A 69 -25.84 -7.33 0.38
C MET A 69 -26.40 -7.63 -1.02
N LYS A 70 -25.75 -7.18 -2.09
CA LYS A 70 -26.15 -7.47 -3.48
C LYS A 70 -25.68 -8.82 -3.99
N LEU A 71 -24.64 -9.44 -3.39
CA LEU A 71 -24.24 -10.83 -3.68
C LEU A 71 -25.31 -11.83 -3.20
N GLY A 72 -26.10 -11.44 -2.20
CA GLY A 72 -27.35 -12.09 -1.80
C GLY A 72 -27.17 -13.41 -1.04
N GLU A 73 -26.40 -14.36 -1.57
CA GLU A 73 -26.20 -15.68 -0.97
C GLU A 73 -24.86 -15.77 -0.23
N THR A 74 -24.91 -16.21 1.03
CA THR A 74 -23.72 -16.45 1.87
C THR A 74 -22.73 -17.42 1.22
N SER A 75 -23.23 -18.39 0.42
CA SER A 75 -22.42 -19.31 -0.36
C SER A 75 -21.54 -18.60 -1.41
N THR A 76 -22.08 -17.60 -2.10
CA THR A 76 -21.34 -16.81 -3.09
C THR A 76 -20.27 -15.95 -2.42
N ILE A 77 -20.60 -15.30 -1.29
CA ILE A 77 -19.65 -14.53 -0.51
C ILE A 77 -18.48 -15.41 -0.04
N GLY A 78 -18.79 -16.58 0.49
CA GLY A 78 -17.78 -17.57 0.93
C GLY A 78 -16.89 -18.04 -0.23
N ARG A 79 -17.47 -18.32 -1.39
CA ARG A 79 -16.74 -18.78 -2.58
C ARG A 79 -15.81 -17.69 -3.13
N VAL A 80 -16.32 -16.48 -3.36
CA VAL A 80 -15.54 -15.35 -3.86
C VAL A 80 -14.45 -14.96 -2.86
N GLY A 81 -14.80 -14.87 -1.57
CA GLY A 81 -13.85 -14.58 -0.48
C GLY A 81 -12.75 -15.64 -0.36
N GLY A 82 -13.12 -16.93 -0.45
CA GLY A 82 -12.16 -18.03 -0.42
C GLY A 82 -11.17 -17.96 -1.59
N LYS A 83 -11.66 -17.75 -2.82
CA LYS A 83 -10.80 -17.57 -4.02
C LYS A 83 -9.89 -16.33 -3.86
N ALA A 84 -10.43 -15.23 -3.34
CA ALA A 84 -9.66 -14.01 -3.09
C ALA A 84 -8.54 -14.26 -2.08
N MET A 85 -8.82 -14.93 -0.96
CA MET A 85 -7.82 -15.26 0.06
C MET A 85 -6.72 -16.19 -0.48
N VAL A 86 -7.07 -17.22 -1.26
CA VAL A 86 -6.08 -18.09 -1.91
C VAL A 86 -5.17 -17.27 -2.83
N TRP A 87 -5.74 -16.35 -3.62
CA TRP A 87 -4.95 -15.46 -4.47
C TRP A 87 -4.04 -14.55 -3.65
N PHE A 88 -4.57 -13.90 -2.60
CA PHE A 88 -3.81 -12.94 -1.76
C PHE A 88 -2.65 -13.61 -1.02
N ILE A 89 -2.86 -14.82 -0.50
CA ILE A 89 -1.80 -15.60 0.14
C ILE A 89 -0.74 -16.02 -0.89
N SER A 90 -1.16 -16.56 -2.03
CA SER A 90 -0.25 -17.02 -3.09
C SER A 90 0.59 -15.87 -3.66
N SER A 91 -0.03 -14.71 -3.93
CA SER A 91 0.67 -13.53 -4.43
C SER A 91 1.62 -12.92 -3.39
N SER A 92 1.25 -12.96 -2.10
CA SER A 92 2.13 -12.54 -0.99
C SER A 92 3.37 -13.42 -0.89
N VAL A 93 3.19 -14.76 -0.90
CA VAL A 93 4.30 -15.71 -0.88
C VAL A 93 5.21 -15.52 -2.10
N LEU A 94 4.64 -15.39 -3.28
CA LEU A 94 5.39 -15.14 -4.51
C LEU A 94 6.22 -13.86 -4.41
N SER A 95 5.64 -12.77 -3.92
CA SER A 95 6.31 -11.49 -3.75
C SER A 95 7.48 -11.56 -2.77
N ILE A 96 7.30 -12.29 -1.66
CA ILE A 96 8.37 -12.56 -0.70
C ILE A 96 9.50 -13.34 -1.38
N LEU A 97 9.19 -14.40 -2.13
CA LEU A 97 10.19 -15.21 -2.82
C LEU A 97 10.98 -14.40 -3.85
N VAL A 98 10.30 -13.50 -4.60
CA VAL A 98 10.97 -12.60 -5.55
C VAL A 98 11.89 -11.62 -4.83
N GLY A 99 11.43 -11.00 -3.73
CA GLY A 99 12.25 -10.10 -2.92
C GLY A 99 13.49 -10.81 -2.35
N LEU A 100 13.30 -12.01 -1.77
CA LEU A 100 14.40 -12.84 -1.26
C LEU A 100 15.38 -13.22 -2.37
N PHE A 101 14.88 -13.68 -3.51
CA PHE A 101 15.72 -14.10 -4.63
C PHE A 101 16.65 -12.98 -5.09
N ILE A 102 16.13 -11.78 -5.31
CA ILE A 102 16.94 -10.66 -5.79
C ILE A 102 17.93 -10.18 -4.72
N VAL A 103 17.51 -10.01 -3.46
CA VAL A 103 18.41 -9.53 -2.39
C VAL A 103 19.52 -10.53 -2.05
N THR A 104 19.25 -11.83 -2.22
CA THR A 104 20.28 -12.87 -2.05
C THR A 104 21.16 -13.04 -3.28
N LEU A 105 20.75 -12.58 -4.46
CA LEU A 105 21.58 -12.57 -5.67
C LEU A 105 22.52 -11.37 -5.67
N GLU A 106 22.03 -10.19 -5.33
CA GLU A 106 22.77 -8.93 -5.40
C GLU A 106 23.62 -8.63 -4.16
N HIS A 107 23.27 -9.17 -2.99
CA HIS A 107 23.91 -8.90 -1.72
C HIS A 107 24.17 -7.40 -1.44
N PRO A 108 23.16 -6.52 -1.57
CA PRO A 108 23.37 -5.06 -1.51
C PRO A 108 23.85 -4.55 -0.14
N GLY A 109 23.69 -5.33 0.94
CA GLY A 109 24.19 -5.01 2.29
C GLY A 109 25.61 -5.47 2.55
N SER A 110 26.15 -6.35 1.68
CA SER A 110 27.49 -6.91 1.91
C SER A 110 28.58 -5.83 1.77
N GLY A 111 29.51 -5.84 2.71
CA GLY A 111 30.63 -4.86 2.72
C GLY A 111 30.37 -3.61 3.55
N LEU A 112 29.14 -3.38 4.05
CA LEU A 112 28.88 -2.30 5.00
C LEU A 112 29.50 -2.59 6.38
N ASN A 113 29.61 -3.86 6.77
CA ASN A 113 30.29 -4.35 7.97
C ASN A 113 29.96 -3.54 9.24
N LEU A 114 28.69 -3.23 9.44
CA LEU A 114 28.26 -2.42 10.57
C LEU A 114 28.40 -3.20 11.88
N THR A 115 28.81 -2.49 12.93
CA THR A 115 28.85 -3.04 14.28
C THR A 115 27.48 -2.97 14.94
N ILE A 116 27.09 -4.03 15.64
CA ILE A 116 25.82 -4.05 16.38
C ILE A 116 25.91 -3.01 17.50
N PRO A 117 25.01 -2.02 17.57
CA PRO A 117 25.01 -1.03 18.67
C PRO A 117 24.85 -1.71 20.03
N THR A 118 25.65 -1.28 21.00
CA THR A 118 25.59 -1.78 22.40
C THR A 118 24.43 -1.14 23.17
N GLU A 119 23.96 0.01 22.75
CA GLU A 119 22.82 0.72 23.36
C GLU A 119 21.59 0.63 22.48
N ALA A 120 20.40 0.65 23.11
CA ALA A 120 19.13 0.69 22.40
C ALA A 120 19.00 2.02 21.63
N VAL A 121 18.89 1.94 20.32
CA VAL A 121 18.72 3.12 19.45
C VAL A 121 17.23 3.45 19.36
N ASP A 122 16.87 4.67 19.74
CA ASP A 122 15.52 5.19 19.50
C ASP A 122 15.36 5.53 18.01
N THR A 123 14.54 4.76 17.33
CA THR A 123 14.22 4.97 15.91
C THR A 123 13.07 5.96 15.70
N GLY A 124 12.46 6.46 16.79
CA GLY A 124 11.27 7.32 16.72
C GLY A 124 10.02 6.62 16.15
N LEU A 125 10.07 5.29 15.97
CA LEU A 125 8.93 4.49 15.50
C LEU A 125 8.25 3.83 16.71
N ALA A 126 6.91 3.97 16.78
CA ALA A 126 6.12 3.28 17.79
C ALA A 126 6.08 1.77 17.46
N VAL A 127 6.83 0.97 18.22
CA VAL A 127 6.94 -0.48 18.03
C VAL A 127 6.08 -1.18 19.07
N GLY A 128 4.96 -1.78 18.65
CA GLY A 128 4.17 -2.70 19.46
C GLY A 128 4.62 -4.15 19.23
N GLY A 129 4.78 -4.94 20.29
CA GLY A 129 5.08 -6.37 20.15
C GLY A 129 3.95 -7.10 19.43
N MET A 130 4.28 -7.78 18.33
CA MET A 130 3.33 -8.50 17.47
C MET A 130 2.98 -9.84 18.10
N THR A 131 1.82 -9.91 18.73
CA THR A 131 1.25 -11.16 19.27
C THR A 131 -0.05 -11.50 18.55
N LEU A 132 -0.43 -12.78 18.52
CA LEU A 132 -1.74 -13.21 17.99
C LEU A 132 -2.89 -12.44 18.66
N LYS A 133 -2.76 -12.15 19.95
CA LYS A 133 -3.74 -11.35 20.70
C LYS A 133 -3.82 -9.91 20.17
N ALA A 134 -2.68 -9.28 19.92
CA ALA A 134 -2.62 -7.95 19.33
C ALA A 134 -3.26 -7.95 17.93
N PHE A 135 -2.88 -8.90 17.07
CA PHE A 135 -3.47 -9.05 15.73
C PHE A 135 -5.00 -9.19 15.78
N LEU A 136 -5.55 -10.07 16.62
CA LEU A 136 -7.00 -10.24 16.77
C LEU A 136 -7.68 -8.96 17.29
N SER A 137 -7.04 -8.26 18.23
CA SER A 137 -7.55 -6.99 18.75
C SER A 137 -7.55 -5.87 17.68
N HIS A 138 -6.56 -5.85 16.79
CA HIS A 138 -6.51 -4.92 15.66
C HIS A 138 -7.42 -5.30 14.49
N THR A 139 -7.86 -6.56 14.43
CA THR A 139 -8.74 -7.06 13.36
C THR A 139 -10.21 -6.89 13.69
N ILE A 140 -10.61 -7.15 14.95
CA ILE A 140 -12.02 -7.13 15.37
C ILE A 140 -12.30 -5.79 16.06
N PRO A 141 -13.17 -4.93 15.48
CA PRO A 141 -13.48 -3.64 16.10
C PRO A 141 -14.33 -3.78 17.37
N THR A 142 -14.01 -3.02 18.39
CA THR A 142 -14.89 -2.84 19.56
C THR A 142 -16.02 -1.84 19.26
N SER A 143 -15.81 -0.96 18.26
CA SER A 143 -16.77 0.05 17.82
C SER A 143 -16.49 0.45 16.39
N ILE A 144 -17.52 0.47 15.53
CA ILE A 144 -17.40 0.97 14.16
C ILE A 144 -17.05 2.46 14.13
N ALA A 145 -17.60 3.25 15.05
CA ALA A 145 -17.29 4.66 15.14
C ALA A 145 -15.80 4.88 15.47
N GLY A 146 -15.23 4.11 16.39
CA GLY A 146 -13.80 4.12 16.70
C GLY A 146 -12.94 3.69 15.51
N ALA A 147 -13.31 2.60 14.83
CA ALA A 147 -12.60 2.14 13.64
C ALA A 147 -12.60 3.19 12.51
N MET A 148 -13.73 3.86 12.26
CA MET A 148 -13.82 4.94 11.27
C MET A 148 -13.03 6.18 11.67
N SER A 149 -13.09 6.58 12.94
CA SER A 149 -12.37 7.74 13.50
C SER A 149 -10.84 7.59 13.35
N ASN A 150 -10.34 6.36 13.57
CA ASN A 150 -8.92 6.04 13.48
C ASN A 150 -8.48 5.58 12.08
N ASN A 151 -9.40 5.49 11.11
CA ASN A 151 -9.16 4.93 9.77
C ASN A 151 -8.56 3.51 9.79
N GLU A 152 -9.03 2.65 10.72
CA GLU A 152 -8.63 1.25 10.83
C GLU A 152 -9.34 0.41 9.76
N ILE A 153 -8.78 0.41 8.55
CA ILE A 153 -9.45 -0.15 7.36
C ILE A 153 -9.81 -1.62 7.54
N LEU A 154 -8.91 -2.43 8.13
CA LEU A 154 -9.19 -3.84 8.39
C LEU A 154 -10.39 -4.04 9.33
N GLN A 155 -10.51 -3.23 10.37
CA GLN A 155 -11.64 -3.27 11.30
C GLN A 155 -12.94 -2.84 10.60
N ILE A 156 -12.87 -1.82 9.73
CA ILE A 156 -14.03 -1.38 8.93
C ILE A 156 -14.46 -2.50 7.98
N VAL A 157 -13.53 -3.19 7.33
CA VAL A 157 -13.81 -4.34 6.46
C VAL A 157 -14.52 -5.45 7.24
N VAL A 158 -13.99 -5.86 8.41
CA VAL A 158 -14.60 -6.91 9.24
C VAL A 158 -16.01 -6.51 9.68
N PHE A 159 -16.20 -5.29 10.18
CA PHE A 159 -17.53 -4.80 10.53
C PHE A 159 -18.48 -4.81 9.32
N SER A 160 -18.03 -4.31 8.17
CA SER A 160 -18.83 -4.27 6.94
C SER A 160 -19.26 -5.66 6.46
N MET A 161 -18.40 -6.67 6.67
CA MET A 161 -18.75 -8.07 6.36
C MET A 161 -19.90 -8.57 7.25
N PHE A 162 -19.81 -8.39 8.58
CA PHE A 162 -20.88 -8.79 9.50
C PHE A 162 -22.17 -8.01 9.24
N PHE A 163 -22.06 -6.69 9.07
CA PHE A 163 -23.21 -5.81 8.80
C PHE A 163 -23.88 -6.15 7.46
N GLY A 164 -23.08 -6.40 6.42
CA GLY A 164 -23.56 -6.76 5.08
C GLY A 164 -24.26 -8.12 5.06
N ILE A 165 -23.66 -9.14 5.72
CA ILE A 165 -24.28 -10.47 5.86
C ILE A 165 -25.59 -10.38 6.67
N GLY A 166 -25.58 -9.66 7.80
CA GLY A 166 -26.77 -9.42 8.60
C GLY A 166 -27.86 -8.71 7.79
N GLY A 167 -27.50 -7.65 7.06
CA GLY A 167 -28.43 -6.93 6.19
C GLY A 167 -29.02 -7.78 5.06
N ALA A 168 -28.19 -8.63 4.44
CA ALA A 168 -28.65 -9.56 3.40
C ALA A 168 -29.69 -10.55 3.92
N SER A 169 -29.61 -10.96 5.19
CA SER A 169 -30.54 -11.91 5.82
C SER A 169 -31.91 -11.34 6.18
N LEU A 170 -32.07 -10.01 6.22
CA LEU A 170 -33.33 -9.35 6.63
C LEU A 170 -34.46 -9.39 5.58
N GLY A 171 -34.20 -9.90 4.39
CA GLY A 171 -35.17 -9.92 3.28
C GLY A 171 -35.31 -8.58 2.55
N GLN A 172 -35.91 -8.61 1.35
CA GLN A 172 -35.95 -7.46 0.43
C GLN A 172 -36.57 -6.20 1.00
N LYS A 173 -37.56 -6.31 1.86
CA LYS A 173 -38.28 -5.16 2.45
C LYS A 173 -37.33 -4.21 3.20
N PHE A 174 -36.34 -4.75 3.92
CA PHE A 174 -35.36 -3.98 4.71
C PHE A 174 -34.02 -3.81 3.97
N ASN A 175 -33.64 -4.81 3.19
CA ASN A 175 -32.38 -4.79 2.41
C ASN A 175 -32.40 -3.70 1.33
N ALA A 176 -33.44 -3.63 0.49
CA ALA A 176 -33.46 -2.73 -0.65
C ALA A 176 -33.32 -1.24 -0.30
N PRO A 177 -34.03 -0.68 0.72
CA PRO A 177 -33.84 0.71 1.12
C PRO A 177 -32.43 0.99 1.68
N LEU A 178 -31.87 0.05 2.46
CA LEU A 178 -30.53 0.19 3.03
C LEU A 178 -29.46 0.17 1.96
N VAL A 179 -29.55 -0.77 1.00
CA VAL A 179 -28.65 -0.83 -0.17
C VAL A 179 -28.73 0.47 -0.97
N ALA A 180 -29.93 1.00 -1.22
CA ALA A 180 -30.09 2.24 -1.97
C ALA A 180 -29.43 3.43 -1.22
N ALA A 181 -29.62 3.54 0.09
CA ALA A 181 -29.01 4.61 0.90
C ALA A 181 -27.48 4.53 0.89
N LEU A 182 -26.91 3.36 1.14
CA LEU A 182 -25.45 3.16 1.16
C LEU A 182 -24.84 3.33 -0.22
N ASP A 183 -25.56 2.96 -1.29
CA ASP A 183 -25.11 3.17 -2.67
C ASP A 183 -25.01 4.67 -3.01
N VAL A 184 -25.96 5.49 -2.54
CA VAL A 184 -25.89 6.96 -2.64
C VAL A 184 -24.67 7.49 -1.89
N VAL A 185 -24.40 7.01 -0.67
CA VAL A 185 -23.22 7.40 0.12
C VAL A 185 -21.95 7.10 -0.67
N SER A 186 -21.83 5.90 -1.24
CA SER A 186 -20.65 5.52 -2.02
C SER A 186 -20.42 6.44 -3.23
N HIS A 187 -21.48 6.80 -3.96
CA HIS A 187 -21.39 7.73 -5.08
C HIS A 187 -20.98 9.15 -4.66
N ILE A 188 -21.52 9.62 -3.51
CA ILE A 188 -21.11 10.91 -2.95
C ILE A 188 -19.62 10.88 -2.60
N MET A 189 -19.13 9.82 -1.95
CA MET A 189 -17.72 9.69 -1.57
C MET A 189 -16.80 9.62 -2.79
N LEU A 190 -17.19 8.90 -3.85
CA LEU A 190 -16.45 8.90 -5.13
C LEU A 190 -16.39 10.31 -5.75
N LYS A 191 -17.49 11.06 -5.67
CA LYS A 191 -17.51 12.44 -6.18
C LYS A 191 -16.61 13.38 -5.37
N VAL A 192 -16.64 13.25 -4.02
CA VAL A 192 -15.76 14.01 -3.11
C VAL A 192 -14.29 13.66 -3.40
N THR A 193 -13.98 12.37 -3.62
CA THR A 193 -12.63 11.96 -4.05
C THR A 193 -12.18 12.70 -5.31
N GLY A 194 -13.08 12.82 -6.29
CA GLY A 194 -12.78 13.59 -7.51
C GLY A 194 -12.35 15.04 -7.22
N TYR A 195 -12.97 15.69 -6.23
CA TYR A 195 -12.57 17.04 -5.80
C TYR A 195 -11.22 17.04 -5.07
N VAL A 196 -11.01 16.09 -4.16
CA VAL A 196 -9.75 15.94 -3.43
C VAL A 196 -8.58 15.70 -4.39
N MET A 197 -8.77 14.94 -5.46
CA MET A 197 -7.74 14.64 -6.45
C MET A 197 -7.21 15.88 -7.21
N TYR A 198 -7.92 17.00 -7.22
CA TYR A 198 -7.38 18.26 -7.78
C TYR A 198 -6.23 18.85 -6.95
N VAL A 199 -6.14 18.47 -5.65
CA VAL A 199 -5.06 18.91 -4.77
C VAL A 199 -3.82 18.00 -4.89
N ALA A 200 -3.96 16.79 -5.45
CA ALA A 200 -2.88 15.82 -5.55
C ALA A 200 -1.57 16.36 -6.19
N PRO A 201 -1.58 17.11 -7.31
CA PRO A 201 -0.34 17.65 -7.88
C PRO A 201 0.46 18.51 -6.90
N LEU A 202 -0.20 19.38 -6.13
CA LEU A 202 0.45 20.23 -5.13
C LEU A 202 1.05 19.39 -3.99
N ALA A 203 0.34 18.38 -3.52
CA ALA A 203 0.83 17.47 -2.48
C ALA A 203 2.06 16.69 -2.95
N ILE A 204 2.07 16.24 -4.22
CA ILE A 204 3.18 15.51 -4.84
C ILE A 204 4.41 16.42 -4.96
N PHE A 205 4.23 17.66 -5.44
CA PHE A 205 5.28 18.67 -5.45
C PHE A 205 5.90 18.82 -4.07
N ALA A 206 5.07 19.02 -3.06
CA ALA A 206 5.49 19.23 -1.68
C ALA A 206 6.27 18.03 -1.11
N ALA A 207 5.75 16.82 -1.28
CA ALA A 207 6.39 15.59 -0.79
C ALA A 207 7.77 15.39 -1.42
N ILE A 208 7.86 15.46 -2.76
CA ILE A 208 9.12 15.26 -3.49
C ILE A 208 10.12 16.40 -3.19
N SER A 209 9.66 17.65 -3.19
CA SER A 209 10.53 18.80 -2.88
C SER A 209 11.12 18.71 -1.48
N SER A 210 10.33 18.34 -0.47
CA SER A 210 10.79 18.18 0.91
C SER A 210 11.85 17.09 1.02
N VAL A 211 11.61 15.91 0.41
CA VAL A 211 12.54 14.77 0.48
C VAL A 211 13.86 15.11 -0.22
N ILE A 212 13.80 15.70 -1.42
CA ILE A 212 15.03 16.06 -2.16
C ILE A 212 15.76 17.22 -1.46
N ALA A 213 15.05 18.20 -0.90
CA ALA A 213 15.68 19.30 -0.16
C ALA A 213 16.44 18.81 1.07
N THR A 214 15.88 17.85 1.82
CA THR A 214 16.49 17.32 3.05
C THR A 214 17.60 16.30 2.78
N GLN A 215 17.42 15.41 1.81
CA GLN A 215 18.32 14.28 1.55
C GLN A 215 19.32 14.54 0.41
N GLY A 216 19.02 15.47 -0.46
CA GLY A 216 19.77 15.70 -1.70
C GLY A 216 19.59 14.57 -2.73
N LEU A 217 20.01 14.82 -3.95
CA LEU A 217 20.05 13.77 -5.00
C LEU A 217 21.18 12.77 -4.78
N GLY A 218 22.23 13.14 -4.03
CA GLY A 218 23.40 12.28 -3.75
C GLY A 218 23.04 10.99 -3.01
N ILE A 219 21.99 10.99 -2.17
CA ILE A 219 21.55 9.80 -1.46
C ILE A 219 21.13 8.68 -2.43
N LEU A 220 20.56 9.03 -3.57
CA LEU A 220 20.17 8.04 -4.58
C LEU A 220 21.39 7.34 -5.19
N LEU A 221 22.51 8.04 -5.32
CA LEU A 221 23.76 7.46 -5.82
C LEU A 221 24.40 6.54 -4.78
N ASN A 222 24.41 6.93 -3.52
CA ASN A 222 24.96 6.13 -2.42
C ASN A 222 24.20 4.82 -2.21
N TYR A 223 22.89 4.82 -2.45
CA TYR A 223 22.02 3.65 -2.34
C TYR A 223 21.61 3.07 -3.69
N ALA A 224 22.31 3.43 -4.77
CA ALA A 224 21.92 3.05 -6.14
C ALA A 224 21.79 1.53 -6.32
N SER A 225 22.72 0.76 -5.76
CA SER A 225 22.68 -0.70 -5.81
C SER A 225 21.44 -1.25 -5.08
N PHE A 226 21.19 -0.79 -3.85
CA PHE A 226 20.03 -1.22 -3.07
C PHE A 226 18.71 -0.82 -3.74
N ILE A 227 18.57 0.45 -4.15
CA ILE A 227 17.36 0.94 -4.82
C ILE A 227 17.16 0.22 -6.16
N GLY A 228 18.25 0.03 -6.93
CA GLY A 228 18.22 -0.68 -8.21
C GLY A 228 17.72 -2.10 -8.05
N GLY A 229 18.30 -2.88 -7.13
CA GLY A 229 17.90 -4.25 -6.84
C GLY A 229 16.46 -4.34 -6.35
N TYR A 230 16.06 -3.42 -5.47
CA TYR A 230 14.66 -3.35 -5.02
C TYR A 230 13.70 -3.11 -6.19
N TYR A 231 13.99 -2.17 -7.09
CA TYR A 231 13.12 -1.92 -8.25
C TYR A 231 13.16 -3.05 -9.27
N VAL A 232 14.27 -3.78 -9.39
CA VAL A 232 14.31 -5.03 -10.18
C VAL A 232 13.36 -6.07 -9.58
N ALA A 233 13.36 -6.25 -8.25
CA ALA A 233 12.42 -7.14 -7.56
C ALA A 233 10.96 -6.70 -7.76
N ILE A 234 10.66 -5.40 -7.67
CA ILE A 234 9.33 -4.83 -7.96
C ILE A 234 8.90 -5.11 -9.40
N LEU A 235 9.76 -4.85 -10.38
CA LEU A 235 9.45 -5.09 -11.80
C LEU A 235 9.24 -6.58 -12.09
N LEU A 236 10.07 -7.46 -11.53
CA LEU A 236 9.90 -8.91 -11.66
C LEU A 236 8.57 -9.35 -11.05
N THR A 237 8.21 -8.84 -9.87
CA THR A 237 6.91 -9.12 -9.24
C THR A 237 5.75 -8.66 -10.14
N CYS A 238 5.82 -7.44 -10.69
CA CYS A 238 4.83 -6.95 -11.65
C CYS A 238 4.74 -7.85 -12.90
N MET A 239 5.87 -8.29 -13.46
CA MET A 239 5.87 -9.21 -14.61
C MET A 239 5.21 -10.54 -14.30
N VAL A 240 5.47 -11.11 -13.12
CA VAL A 240 4.83 -12.36 -12.70
C VAL A 240 3.32 -12.17 -12.49
N LEU A 241 2.90 -11.10 -11.83
CA LEU A 241 1.47 -10.77 -11.67
C LEU A 241 0.77 -10.60 -13.03
N LEU A 242 1.44 -9.94 -13.99
CA LEU A 242 0.93 -9.78 -15.36
C LEU A 242 0.86 -11.12 -16.09
N ALA A 243 1.87 -11.99 -15.94
CA ALA A 243 1.86 -13.31 -16.55
C ALA A 243 0.71 -14.18 -16.03
N VAL A 244 0.49 -14.19 -14.71
CA VAL A 244 -0.64 -14.91 -14.12
C VAL A 244 -1.97 -14.24 -14.51
N GLY A 245 -2.04 -12.92 -14.50
CA GLY A 245 -3.20 -12.17 -15.02
C GLY A 245 -3.51 -12.53 -16.47
N TYR A 246 -2.49 -12.70 -17.30
CA TYR A 246 -2.63 -13.11 -18.70
C TYR A 246 -3.21 -14.53 -18.84
N MET A 247 -2.94 -15.42 -17.92
CA MET A 247 -3.51 -16.79 -17.97
C MET A 247 -5.04 -16.76 -17.89
N VAL A 248 -5.63 -15.81 -17.15
CA VAL A 248 -7.08 -15.67 -16.95
C VAL A 248 -7.67 -14.63 -17.91
N LEU A 249 -7.15 -13.40 -17.89
CA LEU A 249 -7.67 -12.26 -18.63
C LEU A 249 -7.24 -12.23 -20.11
N LYS A 250 -6.26 -13.07 -20.48
CA LYS A 250 -5.67 -13.08 -21.83
C LYS A 250 -5.16 -11.66 -22.20
N LYS A 251 -5.42 -11.19 -23.41
CA LYS A 251 -4.98 -9.88 -23.89
C LYS A 251 -5.63 -8.69 -23.16
N GLU A 252 -6.77 -8.91 -22.49
CA GLU A 252 -7.45 -7.86 -21.73
C GLU A 252 -6.63 -7.37 -20.52
N VAL A 253 -5.65 -8.15 -20.03
CA VAL A 253 -4.75 -7.69 -18.96
C VAL A 253 -3.99 -6.42 -19.35
N PHE A 254 -3.58 -6.27 -20.61
CA PHE A 254 -2.87 -5.08 -21.08
C PHE A 254 -3.79 -3.85 -21.13
N ARG A 255 -5.07 -4.05 -21.48
CA ARG A 255 -6.08 -3.01 -21.40
C ARG A 255 -6.32 -2.62 -19.95
N LEU A 256 -6.42 -3.59 -19.02
CA LEU A 256 -6.56 -3.34 -17.59
C LEU A 256 -5.40 -2.47 -17.08
N VAL A 257 -4.15 -2.85 -17.36
CA VAL A 257 -2.97 -2.08 -16.94
C VAL A 257 -3.00 -0.66 -17.49
N SER A 258 -3.40 -0.49 -18.76
CA SER A 258 -3.56 0.84 -19.36
C SER A 258 -4.60 1.69 -18.62
N MET A 259 -5.67 1.09 -18.09
CA MET A 259 -6.68 1.78 -17.30
C MET A 259 -6.24 2.06 -15.87
N LEU A 260 -5.42 1.18 -15.29
CA LEU A 260 -4.87 1.34 -13.94
C LEU A 260 -3.69 2.32 -13.87
N LYS A 261 -3.18 2.84 -14.99
CA LYS A 261 -2.02 3.76 -15.00
C LYS A 261 -2.20 4.97 -14.09
N ASP A 262 -3.40 5.59 -14.10
CA ASP A 262 -3.67 6.77 -13.29
C ASP A 262 -3.69 6.46 -11.78
N PRO A 263 -4.44 5.45 -11.26
CA PRO A 263 -4.33 5.09 -9.85
C PRO A 263 -2.95 4.57 -9.44
N VAL A 264 -2.25 3.84 -10.31
CA VAL A 264 -0.86 3.41 -10.06
C VAL A 264 0.07 4.62 -9.93
N LEU A 265 -0.06 5.63 -10.79
CA LEU A 265 0.72 6.86 -10.71
C LEU A 265 0.40 7.65 -9.44
N VAL A 266 -0.86 7.73 -9.02
CA VAL A 266 -1.25 8.35 -7.75
C VAL A 266 -0.59 7.62 -6.57
N ALA A 267 -0.68 6.29 -6.52
CA ALA A 267 -0.07 5.51 -5.45
C ALA A 267 1.46 5.67 -5.42
N PHE A 268 2.10 5.67 -6.60
CA PHE A 268 3.54 5.88 -6.73
C PHE A 268 3.95 7.24 -6.17
N THR A 269 3.33 8.31 -6.63
CA THR A 269 3.75 9.68 -6.31
C THR A 269 3.38 10.11 -4.89
N THR A 270 2.34 9.54 -4.30
CA THR A 270 1.92 9.81 -2.91
C THR A 270 2.50 8.82 -1.91
N SER A 271 3.20 7.78 -2.37
CA SER A 271 3.63 6.65 -1.53
C SER A 271 2.47 6.01 -0.74
N SER A 272 1.23 6.12 -1.26
CA SER A 272 0.02 5.65 -0.60
C SER A 272 -0.88 4.89 -1.56
N SER A 273 -1.01 3.58 -1.35
CA SER A 273 -1.97 2.76 -2.10
C SER A 273 -3.42 3.12 -1.75
N GLU A 274 -3.69 3.51 -0.50
CA GLU A 274 -5.03 3.92 -0.07
C GLU A 274 -5.53 5.16 -0.83
N ALA A 275 -4.65 6.13 -1.11
CA ALA A 275 -4.99 7.31 -1.89
C ALA A 275 -5.50 6.97 -3.30
N ALA A 276 -5.08 5.84 -3.84
CA ALA A 276 -5.50 5.36 -5.15
C ALA A 276 -6.79 4.52 -5.13
N TYR A 277 -7.27 4.08 -3.95
CA TYR A 277 -8.40 3.16 -3.83
C TYR A 277 -9.65 3.59 -4.60
N PRO A 278 -10.16 4.82 -4.43
CA PRO A 278 -11.41 5.22 -5.09
C PRO A 278 -11.26 5.23 -6.61
N LYS A 279 -10.08 5.65 -7.11
CA LYS A 279 -9.80 5.68 -8.53
C LYS A 279 -9.61 4.28 -9.11
N THR A 280 -9.01 3.38 -8.34
CA THR A 280 -8.87 1.96 -8.71
C THR A 280 -10.24 1.31 -8.89
N LEU A 281 -11.16 1.53 -7.93
CA LEU A 281 -12.52 1.02 -8.01
C LEU A 281 -13.25 1.53 -9.26
N GLU A 282 -13.18 2.84 -9.53
CA GLU A 282 -13.77 3.44 -10.73
C GLU A 282 -13.22 2.82 -12.03
N GLN A 283 -11.89 2.60 -12.12
CA GLN A 283 -11.29 2.02 -13.32
C GLN A 283 -11.66 0.54 -13.51
N LEU A 284 -11.79 -0.23 -12.43
CA LEU A 284 -12.24 -1.62 -12.49
C LEU A 284 -13.68 -1.72 -12.96
N GLU A 285 -14.58 -0.86 -12.48
CA GLU A 285 -15.95 -0.78 -12.98
C GLU A 285 -16.00 -0.42 -14.48
N ARG A 286 -15.20 0.56 -14.91
CA ARG A 286 -15.07 0.93 -16.33
C ARG A 286 -14.44 -0.16 -17.20
N PHE A 287 -13.57 -0.97 -16.63
CA PHE A 287 -12.99 -2.13 -17.31
C PHE A 287 -14.04 -3.20 -17.61
N GLY A 288 -15.10 -3.26 -16.81
CA GLY A 288 -16.22 -4.21 -16.93
C GLY A 288 -16.29 -5.20 -15.78
N CYS A 289 -15.53 -4.97 -14.68
CA CYS A 289 -15.69 -5.76 -13.47
C CYS A 289 -17.08 -5.55 -12.86
N SER A 290 -17.70 -6.65 -12.41
CA SER A 290 -18.94 -6.55 -11.63
C SER A 290 -18.70 -5.66 -10.41
N ARG A 291 -19.54 -4.62 -10.26
CA ARG A 291 -19.45 -3.69 -9.13
C ARG A 291 -19.52 -4.41 -7.77
N ASN A 292 -20.37 -5.44 -7.67
CA ASN A 292 -20.52 -6.21 -6.44
C ASN A 292 -19.22 -6.93 -6.07
N ILE A 293 -18.55 -7.55 -7.04
CA ILE A 293 -17.28 -8.25 -6.83
C ILE A 293 -16.15 -7.26 -6.58
N ALA A 294 -16.05 -6.19 -7.37
CA ALA A 294 -15.02 -5.17 -7.19
C ALA A 294 -15.12 -4.50 -5.81
N SER A 295 -16.35 -4.13 -5.38
CA SER A 295 -16.62 -3.53 -4.07
C SER A 295 -16.36 -4.49 -2.90
N PHE A 296 -16.39 -5.80 -3.13
CA PHE A 296 -16.08 -6.81 -2.13
C PHE A 296 -14.58 -7.14 -2.09
N VAL A 297 -13.99 -7.47 -3.23
CA VAL A 297 -12.61 -7.98 -3.31
C VAL A 297 -11.58 -6.88 -3.08
N LEU A 298 -11.80 -5.68 -3.64
CA LEU A 298 -10.81 -4.62 -3.60
C LEU A 298 -10.49 -4.13 -2.17
N PRO A 299 -11.46 -3.82 -1.28
CA PRO A 299 -11.18 -3.41 0.09
C PRO A 299 -10.43 -4.48 0.89
N ILE A 300 -10.81 -5.76 0.72
CA ILE A 300 -10.13 -6.89 1.37
C ILE A 300 -8.69 -6.97 0.84
N GLY A 301 -8.48 -6.76 -0.46
CA GLY A 301 -7.17 -6.76 -1.08
C GLY A 301 -6.24 -5.68 -0.50
N TYR A 302 -6.75 -4.51 -0.16
CA TYR A 302 -5.96 -3.43 0.46
C TYR A 302 -5.44 -3.78 1.86
N SER A 303 -6.02 -4.79 2.52
CA SER A 303 -5.54 -5.32 3.80
C SER A 303 -4.73 -6.62 3.63
N PHE A 304 -5.08 -7.48 2.70
CA PHE A 304 -4.53 -8.84 2.60
C PHE A 304 -3.62 -9.07 1.40
N ASN A 305 -3.70 -8.28 0.33
CA ASN A 305 -2.93 -8.45 -0.91
C ASN A 305 -1.90 -7.32 -1.09
N LEU A 306 -1.01 -7.17 -0.15
CA LEU A 306 0.02 -6.13 -0.11
C LEU A 306 1.32 -6.62 -0.78
N VAL A 307 1.25 -6.99 -2.04
CA VAL A 307 2.36 -7.62 -2.81
C VAL A 307 3.64 -6.77 -2.83
N GLY A 308 3.53 -5.46 -3.03
CA GLY A 308 4.67 -4.55 -2.99
C GLY A 308 5.26 -4.42 -1.58
N SER A 309 4.42 -4.47 -0.53
CA SER A 309 4.89 -4.47 0.85
C SER A 309 5.63 -5.75 1.19
N MET A 310 5.26 -6.88 0.60
CA MET A 310 5.96 -8.16 0.79
C MET A 310 7.35 -8.13 0.16
N VAL A 311 7.49 -7.58 -1.05
CA VAL A 311 8.81 -7.35 -1.66
C VAL A 311 9.64 -6.41 -0.79
N TYR A 312 9.06 -5.31 -0.32
CA TYR A 312 9.75 -4.36 0.55
C TYR A 312 10.26 -5.02 1.82
N CYS A 313 9.39 -5.70 2.56
CA CYS A 313 9.74 -6.30 3.84
C CYS A 313 10.79 -7.40 3.71
N SER A 314 10.67 -8.28 2.71
CA SER A 314 11.64 -9.35 2.46
C SER A 314 13.00 -8.80 2.02
N PHE A 315 13.02 -7.83 1.11
CA PHE A 315 14.23 -7.22 0.61
C PHE A 315 14.97 -6.42 1.71
N ALA A 316 14.23 -5.57 2.43
CA ALA A 316 14.79 -4.70 3.46
C ALA A 316 15.30 -5.46 4.70
N SER A 317 14.56 -6.48 5.17
CA SER A 317 15.02 -7.28 6.32
C SER A 317 16.32 -8.02 6.03
N MET A 318 16.43 -8.62 4.82
CA MET A 318 17.66 -9.31 4.42
C MET A 318 18.82 -8.34 4.16
N PHE A 319 18.55 -7.15 3.60
CA PHE A 319 19.55 -6.10 3.47
C PHE A 319 20.15 -5.69 4.83
N ILE A 320 19.29 -5.47 5.84
CA ILE A 320 19.75 -5.14 7.19
C ILE A 320 20.58 -6.28 7.77
N ALA A 321 20.12 -7.54 7.64
CA ALA A 321 20.88 -8.70 8.10
C ALA A 321 22.28 -8.76 7.44
N GLN A 322 22.36 -8.56 6.13
CA GLN A 322 23.63 -8.50 5.39
C GLN A 322 24.53 -7.36 5.86
N ALA A 323 23.96 -6.16 6.11
CA ALA A 323 24.72 -4.99 6.56
C ALA A 323 25.41 -5.18 7.90
N TYR A 324 24.84 -6.00 8.78
CA TYR A 324 25.39 -6.37 10.09
C TYR A 324 26.10 -7.74 10.09
N ASN A 325 26.33 -8.37 8.92
CA ASN A 325 26.92 -9.70 8.79
C ASN A 325 26.17 -10.79 9.59
N ILE A 326 24.85 -10.68 9.70
CA ILE A 326 24.01 -11.66 10.39
C ILE A 326 23.61 -12.73 9.39
N HIS A 327 24.04 -13.96 9.63
CA HIS A 327 23.72 -15.12 8.82
C HIS A 327 22.49 -15.83 9.41
N LEU A 328 21.37 -15.71 8.72
CA LEU A 328 20.15 -16.43 9.08
C LEU A 328 20.13 -17.79 8.40
N SER A 329 19.80 -18.84 9.16
CA SER A 329 19.55 -20.17 8.62
C SER A 329 18.27 -20.17 7.75
N PHE A 330 18.12 -21.18 6.90
CA PHE A 330 16.91 -21.30 6.07
C PHE A 330 15.62 -21.32 6.90
N SER A 331 15.63 -21.97 8.07
CA SER A 331 14.49 -22.00 9.00
C SER A 331 14.18 -20.61 9.57
N GLU A 332 15.22 -19.85 9.98
CA GLU A 332 15.03 -18.47 10.50
C GLU A 332 14.50 -17.53 9.42
N VAL A 333 15.02 -17.59 8.20
CA VAL A 333 14.47 -16.83 7.07
C VAL A 333 13.02 -17.18 6.82
N THR A 334 12.67 -18.47 6.82
CA THR A 334 11.29 -18.91 6.61
C THR A 334 10.36 -18.36 7.69
N VAL A 335 10.74 -18.48 8.97
CA VAL A 335 9.93 -17.96 10.08
C VAL A 335 9.83 -16.43 10.03
N LEU A 336 10.94 -15.73 9.74
CA LEU A 336 10.94 -14.27 9.53
C LEU A 336 9.94 -13.85 8.45
N MET A 337 9.97 -14.52 7.29
CA MET A 337 9.07 -14.19 6.17
C MET A 337 7.61 -14.47 6.49
N LEU A 338 7.31 -15.58 7.17
CA LEU A 338 5.95 -15.87 7.63
C LEU A 338 5.47 -14.84 8.67
N THR A 339 6.34 -14.44 9.59
CA THR A 339 6.04 -13.40 10.58
C THR A 339 5.77 -12.06 9.89
N LEU A 340 6.62 -11.65 8.96
CA LEU A 340 6.43 -10.43 8.17
C LEU A 340 5.14 -10.48 7.34
N MET A 341 4.80 -11.64 6.77
CA MET A 341 3.56 -11.82 6.03
C MET A 341 2.32 -11.65 6.92
N LEU A 342 2.34 -12.14 8.15
CA LEU A 342 1.25 -11.93 9.11
C LEU A 342 1.21 -10.48 9.60
N ALA A 343 2.37 -9.96 10.02
CA ALA A 343 2.56 -8.60 10.47
C ALA A 343 2.14 -7.55 9.43
N SER A 344 2.34 -7.87 8.15
CA SER A 344 1.96 -6.98 7.05
C SER A 344 0.47 -6.69 6.97
N LYS A 345 -0.38 -7.52 7.56
CA LYS A 345 -1.84 -7.31 7.56
C LYS A 345 -2.26 -6.11 8.44
N GLU A 346 -1.35 -5.64 9.28
CA GLU A 346 -1.48 -4.39 10.06
C GLU A 346 -0.90 -3.17 9.31
N ILE A 347 -0.24 -3.38 8.16
CA ILE A 347 0.29 -2.27 7.36
C ILE A 347 -0.89 -1.47 6.79
N ALA A 348 -0.98 -0.20 7.19
CA ALA A 348 -1.82 0.77 6.50
C ALA A 348 -1.20 1.11 5.13
N GLY A 349 -2.01 1.44 4.14
CA GLY A 349 -1.54 1.86 2.82
C GLY A 349 -0.98 3.30 2.79
N VAL A 350 -0.29 3.72 3.88
CA VAL A 350 0.28 5.05 4.09
C VAL A 350 1.81 5.01 4.06
N PRO A 351 2.49 6.16 3.84
CA PRO A 351 3.95 6.22 3.87
C PRO A 351 4.57 5.68 5.17
N ARG A 352 5.73 5.04 5.06
CA ARG A 352 6.55 4.50 6.17
C ARG A 352 5.95 3.34 6.97
N SER A 353 4.77 2.86 6.64
CA SER A 353 4.11 1.78 7.37
C SER A 353 4.91 0.47 7.35
N SER A 354 5.63 0.18 6.26
CA SER A 354 6.49 -1.01 6.17
C SER A 354 7.69 -0.95 7.12
N LEU A 355 8.27 0.24 7.37
CA LEU A 355 9.35 0.40 8.36
C LEU A 355 8.89 0.06 9.79
N VAL A 356 7.66 0.45 10.14
CA VAL A 356 7.09 0.13 11.47
C VAL A 356 6.97 -1.38 11.66
N VAL A 357 6.49 -2.10 10.64
CA VAL A 357 6.38 -3.56 10.69
C VAL A 357 7.75 -4.23 10.77
N LEU A 358 8.72 -3.73 10.02
CA LEU A 358 10.11 -4.21 10.13
C LEU A 358 10.65 -3.98 11.54
N ALA A 359 10.49 -2.76 12.09
CA ALA A 359 10.97 -2.41 13.45
C ALA A 359 10.38 -3.32 14.52
N ALA A 360 9.10 -3.71 14.38
CA ALA A 360 8.44 -4.62 15.30
C ALA A 360 8.91 -6.08 15.15
N THR A 361 9.32 -6.50 13.94
CA THR A 361 9.54 -7.91 13.64
C THR A 361 11.01 -8.34 13.73
N ILE A 362 11.91 -7.55 13.15
CA ILE A 362 13.33 -7.95 12.99
C ILE A 362 14.08 -8.21 14.31
N PRO A 363 13.77 -7.56 15.47
CA PRO A 363 14.46 -7.85 16.72
C PRO A 363 14.31 -9.29 17.20
N SER A 364 13.16 -9.92 16.90
CA SER A 364 12.90 -11.32 17.25
C SER A 364 13.86 -12.31 16.56
N PHE A 365 14.61 -11.84 15.56
CA PHE A 365 15.58 -12.61 14.79
C PHE A 365 17.01 -12.10 15.01
N ASN A 366 17.27 -11.40 16.13
CA ASN A 366 18.56 -10.81 16.47
C ASN A 366 19.09 -9.80 15.43
N ILE A 367 18.21 -9.25 14.58
CA ILE A 367 18.58 -8.19 13.63
C ILE A 367 18.38 -6.84 14.32
N PRO A 368 19.44 -5.98 14.39
CA PRO A 368 19.37 -4.71 15.10
C PRO A 368 18.32 -3.75 14.49
N VAL A 369 17.44 -3.20 15.33
CA VAL A 369 16.46 -2.16 14.92
C VAL A 369 17.17 -0.92 14.36
N ALA A 370 18.38 -0.62 14.84
CA ALA A 370 19.21 0.46 14.29
C ALA A 370 19.42 0.38 12.78
N GLY A 371 19.38 -0.83 12.19
CA GLY A 371 19.47 -1.02 10.75
C GLY A 371 18.34 -0.32 9.95
N ILE A 372 17.21 -0.04 10.60
CA ILE A 372 16.12 0.72 9.98
C ILE A 372 16.55 2.14 9.63
N LEU A 373 17.45 2.74 10.41
CA LEU A 373 17.98 4.07 10.11
C LEU A 373 18.65 4.15 8.74
N LEU A 374 19.23 3.03 8.26
CA LEU A 374 19.82 2.94 6.91
C LEU A 374 18.75 3.17 5.83
N LEU A 375 17.52 2.74 6.10
CA LEU A 375 16.42 2.83 5.13
C LEU A 375 15.65 4.14 5.23
N MET A 376 15.63 4.79 6.39
CA MET A 376 14.80 5.98 6.63
C MET A 376 15.03 7.12 5.62
N GLY A 377 16.27 7.28 5.15
CA GLY A 377 16.63 8.32 4.18
C GLY A 377 16.11 8.06 2.77
N ILE A 378 15.93 6.79 2.39
CA ILE A 378 15.49 6.38 1.05
C ILE A 378 14.08 5.78 1.04
N ASP A 379 13.48 5.59 2.19
CA ASP A 379 12.20 4.91 2.37
C ASP A 379 11.10 5.45 1.48
N HIS A 380 11.04 6.77 1.30
CA HIS A 380 10.05 7.39 0.42
C HIS A 380 10.11 6.83 -1.00
N PHE A 381 11.32 6.66 -1.56
CA PHE A 381 11.51 6.10 -2.91
C PHE A 381 11.11 4.63 -2.99
N LEU A 382 11.36 3.88 -1.92
CA LEU A 382 10.95 2.48 -1.83
C LEU A 382 9.42 2.36 -1.72
N ASP A 383 8.82 3.20 -0.89
CA ASP A 383 7.36 3.26 -0.70
C ASP A 383 6.60 3.66 -1.97
N MET A 384 7.18 4.47 -2.85
CA MET A 384 6.62 4.76 -4.17
C MET A 384 6.40 3.47 -4.98
N GLY A 385 7.44 2.66 -5.13
CA GLY A 385 7.37 1.37 -5.83
C GLY A 385 6.43 0.38 -5.15
N ARG A 386 6.53 0.26 -3.83
CA ARG A 386 5.67 -0.56 -2.98
C ARG A 386 4.18 -0.27 -3.23
N SER A 387 3.80 1.00 -3.12
CA SER A 387 2.40 1.42 -3.21
C SER A 387 1.82 1.24 -4.61
N ALA A 388 2.59 1.54 -5.64
CA ALA A 388 2.21 1.30 -7.04
C ALA A 388 1.95 -0.19 -7.32
N THR A 389 2.84 -1.07 -6.82
CA THR A 389 2.72 -2.52 -7.00
C THR A 389 1.52 -3.09 -6.27
N ASN A 390 1.21 -2.59 -5.06
CA ASN A 390 0.00 -2.96 -4.33
C ASN A 390 -1.27 -2.65 -5.14
N VAL A 391 -1.36 -1.46 -5.74
CA VAL A 391 -2.51 -1.06 -6.56
C VAL A 391 -2.64 -1.94 -7.80
N LEU A 392 -1.53 -2.20 -8.49
CA LEU A 392 -1.52 -3.07 -9.68
C LEU A 392 -1.95 -4.50 -9.33
N GLY A 393 -1.39 -5.07 -8.27
CA GLY A 393 -1.71 -6.42 -7.80
C GLY A 393 -3.18 -6.56 -7.39
N ASN A 394 -3.73 -5.57 -6.68
CA ASN A 394 -5.15 -5.55 -6.30
C ASN A 394 -6.06 -5.39 -7.51
N GLY A 395 -5.68 -4.57 -8.49
CA GLY A 395 -6.44 -4.40 -9.71
C GLY A 395 -6.52 -5.69 -10.55
N ILE A 396 -5.37 -6.37 -10.73
CA ILE A 396 -5.31 -7.65 -11.45
C ILE A 396 -6.13 -8.74 -10.71
N ALA A 397 -5.95 -8.87 -9.39
CA ALA A 397 -6.68 -9.83 -8.57
C ALA A 397 -8.19 -9.64 -8.69
N THR A 398 -8.66 -8.40 -8.55
CA THR A 398 -10.09 -8.07 -8.63
C THR A 398 -10.67 -8.36 -10.02
N ALA A 399 -9.94 -8.01 -11.08
CA ALA A 399 -10.39 -8.26 -12.46
C ALA A 399 -10.45 -9.76 -12.77
N MET A 400 -9.46 -10.54 -12.33
CA MET A 400 -9.45 -12.00 -12.52
C MET A 400 -10.62 -12.67 -11.78
N LEU A 401 -10.87 -12.29 -10.52
CA LEU A 401 -11.97 -12.83 -9.73
C LEU A 401 -13.32 -12.45 -10.33
N SER A 402 -13.45 -11.21 -10.84
CA SER A 402 -14.68 -10.78 -11.49
C SER A 402 -14.97 -11.51 -12.80
N GLN A 403 -13.95 -12.03 -13.48
CA GLN A 403 -14.15 -12.80 -14.73
C GLN A 403 -14.45 -14.28 -14.47
N THR A 404 -14.07 -14.80 -13.31
CA THR A 404 -14.24 -16.23 -12.94
C THR A 404 -15.52 -16.50 -12.14
N GLU A 405 -16.29 -15.47 -11.81
CA GLU A 405 -17.57 -15.49 -11.11
C GLU A 405 -18.70 -14.94 -11.94
#